data_a7ada57137d3534d974e02e586d8adbb
#
_entry.id   a7ada57137d3534d974e02e586d8adbb
#
_cell.length_a   1.000
_cell.length_b   1.000
_cell.length_c   1.000
_cell.angle_alpha   90.00
_cell.angle_beta   90.00
_cell.angle_gamma   90.00
#
_symmetry.space_group_name_H-M   'P 1'
#
loop_
_entity.id
_entity.type
_entity.pdbx_description
1 polymer ?
#
loop_
_entity_poly.entity_id
_entity_poly.type
_entity_poly.pdbx_seq_one_letter_code
_entity_poly.pdbx_strand_id
1 'polypeptide(L)'
;LAGDYEFLRDSEHQLCREFYVECVCNVMRPRVIVDYEREPWILDAGTVRITFDMNVRAAVGGFDVFDATLPVLPVLEPGKLVMEVKFTEFLPQMVRDLLPGKAQELTSASKYVLCYDKASYLRGFDYWQEGWSVPSL
;
A
#
# COMPACT_ATOMS: atom_id res chain seq x y z
N LEU A 1 9.78 -7.69 -11.17
CA LEU A 1 9.34 -7.21 -12.48
C LEU A 1 10.57 -6.94 -13.33
N ALA A 2 10.79 -7.73 -14.38
CA ALA A 2 11.97 -7.68 -15.24
C ALA A 2 12.06 -6.38 -16.10
N GLY A 3 11.09 -5.47 -15.96
CA GLY A 3 11.07 -4.20 -16.73
C GLY A 3 10.58 -4.35 -18.17
N ASP A 4 10.09 -5.53 -18.56
CA ASP A 4 9.45 -5.72 -19.84
C ASP A 4 7.96 -5.33 -19.75
N TYR A 5 7.63 -4.19 -20.32
CA TYR A 5 6.26 -3.65 -20.34
C TYR A 5 5.68 -3.61 -21.77
N GLU A 6 6.45 -4.03 -22.81
CA GLU A 6 6.07 -3.91 -24.22
C GLU A 6 4.74 -4.61 -24.53
N PHE A 7 4.43 -5.74 -23.86
CA PHE A 7 3.18 -6.46 -24.05
C PHE A 7 1.92 -5.63 -23.65
N LEU A 8 2.08 -4.55 -22.91
CA LEU A 8 0.97 -3.67 -22.50
C LEU A 8 0.69 -2.57 -23.52
N ARG A 9 1.64 -2.26 -24.40
CA ARG A 9 1.56 -1.15 -25.35
C ARG A 9 0.34 -1.23 -26.26
N ASP A 10 0.11 -2.41 -26.82
CA ASP A 10 -0.93 -2.66 -27.82
C ASP A 10 -2.15 -3.41 -27.22
N SER A 11 -2.31 -3.35 -25.88
CA SER A 11 -3.43 -3.99 -25.18
C SER A 11 -4.76 -3.36 -25.59
N GLU A 12 -5.82 -4.17 -25.71
CA GLU A 12 -7.19 -3.69 -25.92
C GLU A 12 -7.70 -2.86 -24.76
N HIS A 13 -7.20 -3.10 -23.56
CA HIS A 13 -7.59 -2.38 -22.35
C HIS A 13 -6.85 -1.03 -22.22
N GLN A 14 -7.61 0.05 -22.15
CA GLN A 14 -7.07 1.39 -22.01
C GLN A 14 -6.12 1.53 -20.82
N LEU A 15 -6.50 1.00 -19.64
CA LEU A 15 -5.68 1.07 -18.43
C LEU A 15 -4.31 0.40 -18.59
N CYS A 16 -4.22 -0.67 -19.39
CA CYS A 16 -2.94 -1.31 -19.68
C CYS A 16 -2.02 -0.40 -20.49
N ARG A 17 -2.57 0.30 -21.50
CA ARG A 17 -1.81 1.25 -22.30
C ARG A 17 -1.37 2.46 -21.47
N GLU A 18 -2.25 2.99 -20.61
CA GLU A 18 -1.92 4.08 -19.68
C GLU A 18 -0.81 3.64 -18.74
N PHE A 19 -0.90 2.44 -18.17
CA PHE A 19 0.15 1.90 -17.30
C PHE A 19 1.49 1.71 -18.04
N TYR A 20 1.46 1.29 -19.31
CA TYR A 20 2.65 1.25 -20.16
C TYR A 20 3.31 2.63 -20.25
N VAL A 21 2.54 3.67 -20.57
CA VAL A 21 3.04 5.05 -20.66
C VAL A 21 3.67 5.49 -19.32
N GLU A 22 3.02 5.21 -18.19
CA GLU A 22 3.57 5.54 -16.89
C GLU A 22 4.90 4.81 -16.62
N CYS A 23 5.00 3.55 -17.01
CA CYS A 23 6.22 2.77 -16.81
C CYS A 23 7.38 3.23 -17.70
N VAL A 24 7.10 3.62 -18.96
CA VAL A 24 8.12 3.97 -19.96
C VAL A 24 8.48 5.45 -19.91
N CYS A 25 7.47 6.34 -19.93
CA CYS A 25 7.68 7.79 -20.01
C CYS A 25 7.94 8.43 -18.63
N ASN A 26 7.21 7.99 -17.61
CA ASN A 26 7.30 8.53 -16.25
C ASN A 26 8.17 7.68 -15.32
N VAL A 27 8.77 6.62 -15.86
CA VAL A 27 9.68 5.73 -15.11
C VAL A 27 9.05 5.19 -13.83
N MET A 28 7.72 4.89 -13.89
CA MET A 28 7.04 4.27 -12.75
C MET A 28 7.66 2.91 -12.44
N ARG A 29 7.98 2.69 -11.18
CA ARG A 29 8.60 1.44 -10.68
C ARG A 29 7.94 1.03 -9.37
N PRO A 30 7.89 -0.28 -9.07
CA PRO A 30 7.46 -0.75 -7.75
C PRO A 30 8.36 -0.13 -6.67
N ARG A 31 7.76 0.28 -5.57
CA ARG A 31 8.44 0.93 -4.45
C ARG A 31 8.33 0.15 -3.15
N VAL A 32 7.21 -0.51 -2.94
CA VAL A 32 6.96 -1.33 -1.75
C VAL A 32 5.84 -2.33 -2.05
N ILE A 33 5.92 -3.51 -1.45
CA ILE A 33 4.80 -4.45 -1.37
C ILE A 33 4.14 -4.20 -0.01
N VAL A 34 2.83 -3.93 -0.05
CA VAL A 34 1.99 -3.74 1.13
C VAL A 34 1.21 -5.02 1.36
N ASP A 35 1.47 -5.66 2.50
CA ASP A 35 0.80 -6.88 2.92
C ASP A 35 -0.08 -6.59 4.14
N TYR A 36 -1.33 -7.07 4.14
CA TYR A 36 -2.26 -6.91 5.25
C TYR A 36 -3.43 -7.88 5.16
N GLU A 37 -4.08 -8.11 6.28
CA GLU A 37 -5.32 -8.88 6.37
C GLU A 37 -6.50 -7.93 6.40
N ARG A 38 -7.53 -8.17 5.57
CA ARG A 38 -8.70 -7.31 5.47
C ARG A 38 -9.99 -8.03 5.82
N GLU A 39 -10.76 -7.43 6.70
CA GLU A 39 -12.13 -7.82 6.99
C GLU A 39 -13.09 -6.72 6.50
N PRO A 40 -13.87 -6.98 5.43
CA PRO A 40 -14.82 -5.99 4.89
C PRO A 40 -16.24 -6.23 5.42
N TRP A 41 -16.93 -5.14 5.73
CA TRP A 41 -18.35 -5.12 6.08
C TRP A 41 -19.09 -4.17 5.15
N ILE A 42 -20.24 -4.59 4.63
CA ILE A 42 -21.06 -3.80 3.71
C ILE A 42 -22.45 -3.64 4.29
N LEU A 43 -22.97 -2.42 4.21
CA LEU A 43 -24.35 -2.09 4.54
C LEU A 43 -24.96 -1.38 3.32
N ASP A 44 -26.04 -1.92 2.76
CA ASP A 44 -26.70 -1.37 1.57
C ASP A 44 -27.27 0.03 1.81
N ALA A 45 -27.80 0.28 3.01
CA ALA A 45 -28.26 1.61 3.40
C ALA A 45 -27.09 2.61 3.39
N GLY A 46 -27.17 3.62 2.51
CA GLY A 46 -26.11 4.63 2.34
C GLY A 46 -24.86 4.12 1.60
N THR A 47 -24.88 2.92 1.01
CA THR A 47 -23.73 2.30 0.35
C THR A 47 -22.47 2.32 1.22
N VAL A 48 -22.64 2.01 2.51
CA VAL A 48 -21.55 2.05 3.47
C VAL A 48 -20.67 0.81 3.33
N ARG A 49 -19.37 1.01 3.28
CA ARG A 49 -18.36 -0.04 3.39
C ARG A 49 -17.37 0.29 4.51
N ILE A 50 -17.27 -0.60 5.47
CA ILE A 50 -16.29 -0.53 6.55
C ILE A 50 -15.27 -1.63 6.31
N THR A 51 -13.99 -1.31 6.36
CA THR A 51 -12.93 -2.30 6.28
C THR A 51 -12.02 -2.17 7.50
N PHE A 52 -11.64 -3.31 8.06
CA PHE A 52 -10.62 -3.41 9.08
C PHE A 52 -9.38 -4.01 8.46
N ASP A 53 -8.31 -3.24 8.38
CA ASP A 53 -7.02 -3.69 7.85
C ASP A 53 -6.09 -3.96 9.03
N MET A 54 -5.80 -5.23 9.24
CA MET A 54 -5.01 -5.77 10.34
C MET A 54 -3.64 -6.23 9.84
N ASN A 55 -2.69 -6.36 10.74
CA ASN A 55 -1.37 -6.91 10.44
C ASN A 55 -0.70 -6.24 9.23
N VAL A 56 -0.81 -4.91 9.13
CA VAL A 56 -0.22 -4.16 8.01
C VAL A 56 1.30 -4.26 8.08
N ARG A 57 1.90 -4.77 6.99
CA ARG A 57 3.32 -5.07 6.89
C ARG A 57 3.90 -4.55 5.59
N ALA A 58 5.16 -4.19 5.59
CA ALA A 58 5.94 -3.88 4.40
C ALA A 58 6.85 -5.06 4.07
N ALA A 59 6.80 -5.59 2.84
CA ALA A 59 7.78 -6.56 2.41
C ALA A 59 9.12 -5.88 2.07
N VAL A 60 10.21 -6.55 2.39
CA VAL A 60 11.58 -6.09 2.15
C VAL A 60 12.37 -7.14 1.38
N GLY A 61 13.46 -6.73 0.74
CA GLY A 61 14.37 -7.64 0.03
C GLY A 61 13.96 -7.95 -1.42
N GLY A 62 12.76 -7.56 -1.88
CA GLY A 62 12.32 -7.79 -3.24
C GLY A 62 10.98 -7.17 -3.58
N PHE A 63 10.57 -7.32 -4.86
CA PHE A 63 9.29 -6.82 -5.39
C PHE A 63 8.48 -7.92 -6.09
N ASP A 64 8.81 -9.19 -5.88
CA ASP A 64 8.00 -10.28 -6.38
C ASP A 64 6.81 -10.51 -5.45
N VAL A 65 5.64 -10.05 -5.87
CA VAL A 65 4.39 -10.18 -5.10
C VAL A 65 3.93 -11.63 -4.92
N PHE A 66 4.46 -12.56 -5.70
CA PHE A 66 4.17 -13.99 -5.61
C PHE A 66 5.18 -14.77 -4.75
N ASP A 67 6.25 -14.12 -4.30
CA ASP A 67 7.22 -14.75 -3.41
C ASP A 67 6.74 -14.67 -1.95
N ALA A 68 6.16 -15.76 -1.47
CA ALA A 68 5.68 -15.87 -0.08
C ALA A 68 6.81 -15.92 0.97
N THR A 69 8.07 -15.99 0.54
CA THR A 69 9.23 -16.07 1.45
C THR A 69 9.85 -14.72 1.75
N LEU A 70 9.39 -13.64 1.11
CA LEU A 70 9.88 -12.30 1.37
C LEU A 70 9.72 -11.92 2.86
N PRO A 71 10.77 -11.43 3.50
CA PRO A 71 10.66 -10.91 4.86
C PRO A 71 9.67 -9.75 4.92
N VAL A 72 8.86 -9.72 5.97
CA VAL A 72 7.86 -8.67 6.19
C VAL A 72 8.09 -7.96 7.53
N LEU A 73 7.88 -6.66 7.54
CA LEU A 73 8.04 -5.80 8.73
C LEU A 73 6.70 -5.18 9.12
N PRO A 74 6.24 -5.36 10.37
CA PRO A 74 5.06 -4.66 10.85
C PRO A 74 5.27 -3.14 10.80
N VAL A 75 4.27 -2.41 10.29
CA VAL A 75 4.31 -0.95 10.21
C VAL A 75 3.42 -0.26 11.24
N LEU A 76 2.46 -0.98 11.79
CA LEU A 76 1.65 -0.53 12.91
C LEU A 76 2.18 -1.11 14.22
N GLU A 77 1.92 -0.43 15.32
CA GLU A 77 2.18 -0.95 16.65
C GLU A 77 1.30 -2.17 16.95
N PRO A 78 1.76 -3.09 17.80
CA PRO A 78 0.98 -4.27 18.17
C PRO A 78 -0.42 -3.89 18.67
N GLY A 79 -1.45 -4.59 18.19
CA GLY A 79 -2.86 -4.36 18.54
C GLY A 79 -3.52 -3.17 17.84
N LYS A 80 -2.81 -2.42 17.00
CA LYS A 80 -3.41 -1.38 16.15
C LYS A 80 -3.86 -1.96 14.80
N LEU A 81 -4.95 -1.40 14.28
CA LEU A 81 -5.48 -1.67 12.94
C LEU A 81 -5.89 -0.35 12.27
N VAL A 82 -6.08 -0.40 10.97
CA VAL A 82 -6.66 0.72 10.21
C VAL A 82 -8.12 0.38 9.92
N MET A 83 -9.04 1.20 10.42
CA MET A 83 -10.44 1.14 10.03
C MET A 83 -10.71 2.22 8.98
N GLU A 84 -11.26 1.82 7.85
CA GLU A 84 -11.67 2.74 6.78
C GLU A 84 -13.18 2.66 6.60
N VAL A 85 -13.85 3.81 6.64
CA VAL A 85 -15.29 3.93 6.43
C VAL A 85 -15.54 4.71 5.15
N LYS A 86 -16.14 4.06 4.15
CA LYS A 86 -16.56 4.68 2.88
C LYS A 86 -18.07 4.66 2.77
N PHE A 87 -18.65 5.76 2.31
CA PHE A 87 -20.08 5.87 2.02
C PHE A 87 -20.28 6.85 0.87
N THR A 88 -21.35 6.69 0.10
CA THR A 88 -21.59 7.52 -1.09
C THR A 88 -22.58 8.64 -0.80
N GLU A 89 -23.68 8.36 -0.13
CA GLU A 89 -24.75 9.33 0.08
C GLU A 89 -24.70 9.90 1.50
N PHE A 90 -24.89 9.05 2.48
CA PHE A 90 -24.89 9.44 3.89
C PHE A 90 -24.40 8.30 4.78
N LEU A 91 -23.88 8.65 5.93
CA LEU A 91 -23.51 7.66 6.95
C LEU A 91 -24.70 7.49 7.91
N PRO A 92 -25.38 6.32 7.91
CA PRO A 92 -26.52 6.07 8.81
C PRO A 92 -26.16 6.29 10.28
N GLN A 93 -27.13 6.80 11.06
CA GLN A 93 -26.91 7.11 12.48
C GLN A 93 -26.47 5.86 13.25
N MET A 94 -27.09 4.70 12.97
CA MET A 94 -26.70 3.44 13.60
C MET A 94 -25.22 3.09 13.40
N VAL A 95 -24.64 3.41 12.23
CA VAL A 95 -23.22 3.19 11.98
C VAL A 95 -22.38 4.16 12.78
N ARG A 96 -22.78 5.43 12.84
CA ARG A 96 -22.07 6.44 13.66
C ARG A 96 -22.03 6.07 15.12
N ASP A 97 -23.12 5.51 15.65
CA ASP A 97 -23.25 5.10 17.05
C ASP A 97 -22.36 3.89 17.39
N LEU A 98 -22.04 3.07 16.38
CA LEU A 98 -21.14 1.92 16.52
C LEU A 98 -19.66 2.29 16.40
N LEU A 99 -19.34 3.45 15.80
CA LEU A 99 -17.95 3.86 15.65
C LEU A 99 -17.33 4.21 17.03
N PRO A 100 -16.12 3.72 17.33
CA PRO A 100 -15.50 3.96 18.63
C PRO A 100 -15.16 5.44 18.82
N GLY A 101 -15.83 6.11 19.76
CA GLY A 101 -15.71 7.56 19.97
C GLY A 101 -14.41 8.04 20.63
N LYS A 102 -13.65 7.16 21.29
CA LYS A 102 -12.48 7.55 22.11
C LYS A 102 -11.20 6.74 21.85
N ALA A 103 -11.30 5.63 21.13
CA ALA A 103 -10.15 4.73 20.86
C ALA A 103 -9.60 4.91 19.44
N GLN A 104 -9.94 6.01 18.78
CA GLN A 104 -9.55 6.27 17.39
C GLN A 104 -8.72 7.55 17.30
N GLU A 105 -7.72 7.49 16.46
CA GLU A 105 -7.02 8.63 15.93
C GLU A 105 -7.51 8.83 14.49
N LEU A 106 -8.19 9.97 14.24
CA LEU A 106 -8.59 10.34 12.88
C LEU A 106 -7.37 10.81 12.12
N THR A 107 -6.92 10.01 11.19
CA THR A 107 -5.74 10.32 10.38
C THR A 107 -5.94 9.93 8.93
N SER A 108 -5.24 10.59 8.03
CA SER A 108 -5.11 10.16 6.63
C SER A 108 -4.08 9.03 6.51
N ALA A 109 -4.36 7.87 7.09
CA ALA A 109 -3.46 6.73 7.08
C ALA A 109 -3.42 6.08 5.69
N SER A 110 -2.42 6.42 4.88
CA SER A 110 -2.11 5.65 3.68
C SER A 110 -1.21 4.47 4.03
N LYS A 111 -1.71 3.25 3.89
CA LYS A 111 -0.92 2.02 4.06
C LYS A 111 0.33 2.02 3.19
N TYR A 112 0.21 2.54 1.97
CA TYR A 112 1.36 2.69 1.07
C TYR A 112 2.44 3.57 1.70
N VAL A 113 2.07 4.76 2.19
CA VAL A 113 3.04 5.69 2.80
C VAL A 113 3.69 5.08 4.03
N LEU A 114 2.90 4.48 4.93
CA LEU A 114 3.41 3.81 6.12
C LEU A 114 4.42 2.70 5.78
N CYS A 115 4.09 1.86 4.79
CA CYS A 115 4.97 0.78 4.35
C CYS A 115 6.20 1.30 3.61
N TYR A 116 6.03 2.32 2.78
CA TYR A 116 7.14 2.94 2.05
C TYR A 116 8.16 3.56 3.00
N ASP A 117 7.70 4.35 3.98
CA ASP A 117 8.57 4.99 4.96
C ASP A 117 9.34 3.94 5.78
N LYS A 118 8.64 2.89 6.24
CA LYS A 118 9.26 1.79 6.98
C LYS A 118 10.31 1.05 6.17
N ALA A 119 9.99 0.71 4.91
CA ALA A 119 10.91 0.03 4.01
C ALA A 119 12.08 0.93 3.58
N SER A 120 11.84 2.23 3.39
CA SER A 120 12.86 3.20 3.00
C SER A 120 13.88 3.44 4.11
N TYR A 121 13.44 3.43 5.37
CA TYR A 121 14.34 3.54 6.51
C TYR A 121 15.39 2.41 6.52
N LEU A 122 14.98 1.19 6.18
CA LEU A 122 15.92 0.07 6.09
C LEU A 122 16.81 0.12 4.86
N ARG A 123 16.31 0.56 3.71
CA ARG A 123 17.12 0.77 2.50
C ARG A 123 18.16 1.85 2.68
N GLY A 124 17.90 2.87 3.50
CA GLY A 124 18.89 3.88 3.86
C GLY A 124 20.11 3.31 4.56
N PHE A 125 19.99 2.19 5.28
CA PHE A 125 21.11 1.47 5.85
C PHE A 125 21.92 0.70 4.79
N ASP A 126 21.28 0.14 3.76
CA ASP A 126 21.94 -0.62 2.69
C ASP A 126 22.76 0.30 1.76
N TYR A 127 22.31 1.54 1.52
CA TYR A 127 23.06 2.52 0.72
C TYR A 127 24.43 2.86 1.30
N TRP A 128 24.61 2.74 2.59
CA TRP A 128 25.92 2.99 3.24
C TRP A 128 26.83 1.75 3.28
N GLN A 129 26.29 0.55 3.04
CA GLN A 129 27.07 -0.70 3.02
C GLN A 129 27.55 -1.07 1.61
N GLU A 130 26.81 -0.72 0.57
CA GLU A 130 27.24 -0.85 -0.83
C GLU A 130 28.06 0.38 -1.23
N GLY A 131 29.31 0.46 -0.78
CA GLY A 131 30.22 1.56 -1.00
C GLY A 131 30.09 2.23 -2.37
N TRP A 132 29.37 3.33 -2.43
CA TRP A 132 29.33 4.21 -3.58
C TRP A 132 30.72 4.84 -3.71
N SER A 133 31.59 4.23 -4.49
CA SER A 133 32.80 4.91 -4.96
C SER A 133 32.34 6.01 -5.91
N VAL A 134 32.45 7.26 -5.44
CA VAL A 134 32.31 8.44 -6.31
C VAL A 134 33.36 8.31 -7.40
N PRO A 135 33.02 8.33 -8.71
CA PRO A 135 34.01 8.39 -9.74
C PRO A 135 34.85 9.65 -9.53
N SER A 136 36.15 9.49 -9.36
CA SER A 136 37.08 10.62 -9.33
C SER A 136 36.99 11.36 -10.66
N LEU A 137 36.75 12.68 -10.59
CA LEU A 137 36.78 13.61 -11.70
C LEU A 137 38.17 13.62 -12.35
#